data_2923b27d14e62db20ade49e163178e5d
#
_entry.id   2923b27d14e62db20ade49e163178e5d
#
_cell.length_a   1.000
_cell.length_b   1.000
_cell.length_c   1.000
_cell.angle_alpha   90.00
_cell.angle_beta   90.00
_cell.angle_gamma   90.00
#
_symmetry.space_group_name_H-M   'P 1'
#
loop_
_entity.id
_entity.type
_entity.pdbx_description
1 polymer ?
#
loop_
_entity_poly.entity_id
_entity_poly.type
_entity_poly.pdbx_seq_one_letter_code
_entity_poly.pdbx_strand_id
1 'polypeptide(L)'
;GREFGVIEGKEIAVDYHCDPTDSRFPGDKSFSKSPDKNGDLVYAHRPQILWDSITNTIINIAYCEGSSRAPSALYKFCEQNLFKIIDPEVISEIYADSEYTGEKQLIYLVIRSDTNVTMCLKQNPKIKRWREETIKKGQWQEYGEQYRIASQDVVLAETGKAFRFIVKQNTETAETRCFGSTHVDYSPRRILDSYRIRWPVETGIKDLVENYFLNNPPGTSPEKVETHYYCVMLARLTIDYFLSVLRESKWQSPQEWSCILSTIRTAIFSNQNCELTINDSGDLQLTYLDGDHLGIKNNLAKLLEKRK
;
A
#
# COMPACT_ATOMS: atom_id res chain seq x y z
N GLY A 1 12.78 4.77 -10.04
CA GLY A 1 12.71 4.48 -8.58
C GLY A 1 13.76 3.47 -8.16
N ARG A 2 13.91 2.34 -8.85
CA ARG A 2 14.88 1.28 -8.48
C ARG A 2 16.34 1.74 -8.67
N GLU A 3 16.65 2.45 -9.72
CA GLU A 3 18.00 2.99 -9.96
C GLU A 3 18.49 3.92 -8.86
N PHE A 4 17.56 4.52 -8.11
CA PHE A 4 17.84 5.47 -7.03
C PHE A 4 17.61 4.86 -5.64
N GLY A 5 17.41 3.54 -5.51
CA GLY A 5 17.19 2.88 -4.23
C GLY A 5 15.87 3.24 -3.52
N VAL A 6 14.96 3.93 -4.19
CA VAL A 6 13.66 4.34 -3.63
C VAL A 6 12.66 3.18 -3.61
N ILE A 7 12.81 2.24 -4.51
CA ILE A 7 11.97 1.04 -4.64
C ILE A 7 12.89 -0.19 -4.73
N GLU A 8 12.75 -1.14 -3.81
CA GLU A 8 13.41 -2.44 -3.90
C GLU A 8 12.63 -3.42 -4.78
N GLY A 9 11.31 -3.42 -4.65
CA GLY A 9 10.41 -4.24 -5.41
C GLY A 9 10.39 -5.71 -5.02
N LYS A 10 10.88 -6.07 -3.82
CA LYS A 10 10.91 -7.46 -3.35
C LYS A 10 9.65 -7.87 -2.60
N GLU A 11 9.17 -7.03 -1.72
CA GLU A 11 8.01 -7.28 -0.88
C GLU A 11 6.92 -6.24 -1.16
N ILE A 12 5.88 -6.67 -1.83
CA ILE A 12 4.85 -5.79 -2.38
C ILE A 12 3.55 -5.95 -1.59
N ALA A 13 3.07 -4.88 -1.00
CA ALA A 13 1.72 -4.81 -0.46
C ALA A 13 0.75 -4.29 -1.52
N VAL A 14 -0.40 -4.95 -1.62
CA VAL A 14 -1.49 -4.54 -2.50
C VAL A 14 -2.70 -4.22 -1.65
N ASP A 15 -3.22 -3.02 -1.82
CA ASP A 15 -4.44 -2.58 -1.16
C ASP A 15 -5.27 -1.73 -2.11
N TYR A 16 -6.53 -1.49 -1.78
CA TYR A 16 -7.37 -0.55 -2.50
C TYR A 16 -7.89 0.52 -1.55
N HIS A 17 -8.18 1.66 -2.10
CA HIS A 17 -8.76 2.77 -1.37
C HIS A 17 -10.20 3.01 -1.83
N CYS A 18 -11.07 3.42 -0.90
CA CYS A 18 -12.39 3.92 -1.22
C CYS A 18 -12.32 5.45 -1.26
N ASP A 19 -12.37 6.01 -2.46
CA ASP A 19 -12.38 7.46 -2.70
C ASP A 19 -13.83 7.92 -2.94
N PRO A 20 -14.52 8.43 -1.90
CA PRO A 20 -15.91 8.85 -2.01
C PRO A 20 -16.06 10.01 -2.99
N THR A 21 -17.14 9.98 -3.77
CA THR A 21 -17.47 11.07 -4.71
C THR A 21 -18.94 11.44 -4.59
N ASP A 22 -19.22 12.74 -4.63
CA ASP A 22 -20.59 13.28 -4.66
C ASP A 22 -21.21 13.21 -6.06
N SER A 23 -20.44 12.88 -7.07
CA SER A 23 -20.88 12.86 -8.44
C SER A 23 -21.74 11.63 -8.73
N ARG A 24 -22.99 11.87 -9.03
CA ARG A 24 -23.97 10.86 -9.41
C ARG A 24 -24.27 10.98 -10.90
N PHE A 25 -23.48 10.34 -11.74
CA PHE A 25 -23.87 10.14 -13.14
C PHE A 25 -24.55 8.78 -13.27
N PRO A 26 -25.90 8.75 -13.43
CA PRO A 26 -26.62 7.50 -13.69
C PRO A 26 -26.06 6.85 -14.95
N GLY A 27 -25.59 5.59 -14.83
CA GLY A 27 -25.05 4.84 -15.95
C GLY A 27 -23.54 4.85 -16.10
N ASP A 28 -22.81 5.65 -15.33
CA ASP A 28 -21.35 5.60 -15.29
C ASP A 28 -20.89 4.36 -14.53
N LYS A 29 -20.24 3.43 -15.25
CA LYS A 29 -19.68 2.19 -14.68
C LYS A 29 -18.42 2.44 -13.84
N SER A 30 -17.85 3.65 -13.90
CA SER A 30 -16.67 4.04 -13.15
C SER A 30 -16.92 4.15 -11.65
N PHE A 31 -18.18 4.23 -11.24
CA PHE A 31 -18.58 4.31 -9.84
C PHE A 31 -19.17 2.99 -9.34
N SER A 32 -18.81 2.61 -8.11
CA SER A 32 -19.53 1.58 -7.37
C SER A 32 -19.97 2.12 -6.03
N LYS A 33 -21.07 1.55 -5.51
CA LYS A 33 -21.41 1.76 -4.11
C LYS A 33 -20.46 0.96 -3.25
N SER A 34 -19.76 1.64 -2.36
CA SER A 34 -18.83 1.06 -1.41
C SER A 34 -19.16 1.57 0.01
N PRO A 35 -19.05 0.74 1.04
CA PRO A 35 -19.12 1.25 2.39
C PRO A 35 -17.95 2.22 2.64
N ASP A 36 -18.26 3.38 3.18
CA ASP A 36 -17.28 4.31 3.70
C ASP A 36 -16.75 3.82 5.07
N LYS A 37 -15.92 4.63 5.73
CA LYS A 37 -15.38 4.32 7.05
C LYS A 37 -16.45 4.20 8.16
N ASN A 38 -17.67 4.72 7.93
CA ASN A 38 -18.79 4.66 8.86
C ASN A 38 -19.74 3.49 8.54
N GLY A 39 -19.51 2.80 7.42
CA GLY A 39 -20.36 1.72 6.91
C GLY A 39 -21.48 2.20 5.99
N ASP A 40 -21.55 3.49 5.69
CA ASP A 40 -22.55 4.05 4.78
C ASP A 40 -22.19 3.74 3.33
N LEU A 41 -23.19 3.35 2.54
CA LEU A 41 -22.99 3.05 1.12
C LEU A 41 -22.90 4.34 0.30
N VAL A 42 -21.69 4.69 -0.09
CA VAL A 42 -21.38 5.87 -0.92
C VAL A 42 -20.94 5.47 -2.32
N TYR A 43 -21.13 6.36 -3.28
CA TYR A 43 -20.48 6.23 -4.58
C TYR A 43 -19.01 6.57 -4.44
N ALA A 44 -18.14 5.73 -5.00
CA ALA A 44 -16.71 5.90 -4.83
C ALA A 44 -15.92 5.39 -6.04
N HIS A 45 -14.79 6.02 -6.30
CA HIS A 45 -13.71 5.42 -7.08
C HIS A 45 -12.95 4.40 -6.21
N ARG A 46 -12.30 3.44 -6.85
CA ARG A 46 -11.54 2.40 -6.15
C ARG A 46 -10.14 2.24 -6.73
N PRO A 47 -9.25 3.23 -6.51
CA PRO A 47 -7.87 3.06 -6.93
C PRO A 47 -7.25 1.86 -6.21
N GLN A 48 -6.48 1.09 -6.95
CA GLN A 48 -5.64 0.03 -6.41
C GLN A 48 -4.22 0.53 -6.30
N ILE A 49 -3.60 0.27 -5.15
CA ILE A 49 -2.31 0.82 -4.78
C ILE A 49 -1.32 -0.33 -4.60
N LEU A 50 -0.18 -0.23 -5.28
CA LEU A 50 0.99 -1.06 -5.10
C LEU A 50 1.99 -0.31 -4.25
N TRP A 51 2.46 -0.96 -3.20
CA TRP A 51 3.34 -0.39 -2.20
C TRP A 51 4.54 -1.27 -1.97
N ASP A 52 5.74 -0.71 -2.03
CA ASP A 52 6.95 -1.38 -1.59
C ASP A 52 7.00 -1.35 -0.05
N SER A 53 6.83 -2.51 0.55
CA SER A 53 6.76 -2.62 2.01
C SER A 53 8.12 -2.46 2.69
N ILE A 54 9.23 -2.66 1.97
CA ILE A 54 10.58 -2.52 2.50
C ILE A 54 10.97 -1.04 2.56
N THR A 55 10.80 -0.34 1.45
CA THR A 55 11.17 1.09 1.36
C THR A 55 10.07 2.02 1.84
N ASN A 56 8.89 1.49 2.12
CA ASN A 56 7.69 2.24 2.51
C ASN A 56 7.30 3.30 1.48
N THR A 57 7.33 2.92 0.20
CA THR A 57 7.13 3.84 -0.94
C THR A 57 6.07 3.30 -1.88
N ILE A 58 5.30 4.20 -2.49
CA ILE A 58 4.34 3.84 -3.53
C ILE A 58 5.05 3.39 -4.80
N ILE A 59 4.60 2.26 -5.36
CA ILE A 59 5.12 1.74 -6.65
C ILE A 59 4.22 2.21 -7.79
N ASN A 60 2.92 2.03 -7.62
CA ASN A 60 1.91 2.40 -8.60
C ASN A 60 0.55 2.62 -7.96
N ILE A 61 -0.27 3.41 -8.63
CA ILE A 61 -1.67 3.60 -8.32
C ILE A 61 -2.44 3.47 -9.63
N ALA A 62 -3.44 2.61 -9.67
CA ALA A 62 -4.25 2.42 -10.85
C ALA A 62 -5.72 2.68 -10.57
N TYR A 63 -6.32 3.41 -11.45
CA TYR A 63 -7.75 3.58 -11.49
C TYR A 63 -8.42 2.24 -11.85
N CYS A 64 -9.41 1.84 -11.08
CA CYS A 64 -10.25 0.68 -11.40
C CYS A 64 -11.70 1.12 -11.53
N GLU A 65 -12.35 0.64 -12.57
CA GLU A 65 -13.80 0.81 -12.72
C GLU A 65 -14.53 0.30 -11.48
N GLY A 66 -15.39 1.13 -10.93
CA GLY A 66 -16.01 0.88 -9.64
C GLY A 66 -16.91 -0.36 -9.58
N SER A 67 -17.37 -0.87 -10.71
CA SER A 67 -18.13 -2.13 -10.82
C SER A 67 -17.24 -3.37 -10.81
N SER A 68 -15.93 -3.24 -11.06
CA SER A 68 -15.00 -4.36 -10.97
C SER A 68 -14.77 -4.71 -9.51
N ARG A 69 -15.24 -5.88 -9.09
CA ARG A 69 -14.91 -6.40 -7.77
C ARG A 69 -13.40 -6.58 -7.68
N ALA A 70 -12.80 -6.10 -6.61
CA ALA A 70 -11.37 -6.23 -6.34
C ALA A 70 -10.77 -7.61 -6.73
N PRO A 71 -11.44 -8.73 -6.50
CA PRO A 71 -10.95 -10.05 -6.88
C PRO A 71 -10.67 -10.25 -8.37
N SER A 72 -11.42 -9.72 -9.30
CA SER A 72 -11.13 -9.87 -10.73
C SER A 72 -10.03 -8.93 -11.20
N ALA A 73 -9.70 -7.93 -10.41
CA ALA A 73 -8.74 -6.90 -10.74
C ALA A 73 -7.31 -7.21 -10.30
N LEU A 74 -7.09 -7.93 -9.19
CA LEU A 74 -5.74 -8.14 -8.65
C LEU A 74 -4.78 -8.77 -9.68
N TYR A 75 -5.21 -9.84 -10.33
CA TYR A 75 -4.38 -10.49 -11.33
C TYR A 75 -4.09 -9.56 -12.52
N LYS A 76 -5.14 -8.97 -13.09
CA LYS A 76 -4.99 -8.01 -14.20
C LYS A 76 -4.17 -6.79 -13.75
N PHE A 77 -4.36 -6.36 -12.52
CA PHE A 77 -3.62 -5.26 -11.96
C PHE A 77 -2.13 -5.59 -11.83
N CYS A 78 -1.77 -6.75 -11.30
CA CYS A 78 -0.38 -7.19 -11.23
C CYS A 78 0.22 -7.38 -12.63
N GLU A 79 -0.51 -8.02 -13.56
CA GLU A 79 -0.04 -8.24 -14.92
C GLU A 79 0.15 -6.91 -15.70
N GLN A 80 -0.76 -5.97 -15.52
CA GLN A 80 -0.74 -4.71 -16.26
C GLN A 80 0.11 -3.63 -15.60
N ASN A 81 0.26 -3.65 -14.29
CA ASN A 81 0.83 -2.55 -13.53
C ASN A 81 2.04 -2.92 -12.68
N LEU A 82 2.15 -4.15 -12.19
CA LEU A 82 3.28 -4.58 -11.38
C LEU A 82 4.36 -5.23 -12.23
N PHE A 83 4.01 -6.27 -12.99
CA PHE A 83 4.98 -7.07 -13.75
C PHE A 83 5.55 -6.35 -14.99
N LYS A 84 4.99 -5.21 -15.36
CA LYS A 84 5.59 -4.31 -16.36
C LYS A 84 6.63 -3.36 -15.78
N ILE A 85 6.57 -3.12 -14.47
CA ILE A 85 7.44 -2.18 -13.75
C ILE A 85 8.55 -2.93 -13.03
N ILE A 86 8.22 -4.08 -12.44
CA ILE A 86 9.13 -4.93 -11.67
C ILE A 86 9.10 -6.32 -12.26
N ASP A 87 10.27 -6.86 -12.56
CA ASP A 87 10.42 -8.24 -13.00
C ASP A 87 9.85 -9.18 -11.92
N PRO A 88 8.94 -10.11 -12.29
CA PRO A 88 8.38 -11.08 -11.33
C PRO A 88 9.44 -11.88 -10.57
N GLU A 89 10.60 -12.14 -11.18
CA GLU A 89 11.71 -12.88 -10.54
C GLU A 89 12.34 -12.10 -9.36
N VAL A 90 12.18 -10.79 -9.34
CA VAL A 90 12.67 -9.93 -8.23
C VAL A 90 11.71 -9.96 -7.05
N ILE A 91 10.41 -10.20 -7.30
CA ILE A 91 9.37 -10.15 -6.29
C ILE A 91 9.42 -11.44 -5.46
N SER A 92 9.79 -11.33 -4.19
CA SER A 92 9.83 -12.45 -3.26
C SER A 92 8.46 -12.76 -2.66
N GLU A 93 7.62 -11.74 -2.45
CA GLU A 93 6.32 -11.88 -1.79
C GLU A 93 5.36 -10.78 -2.20
N ILE A 94 4.08 -11.16 -2.35
CA ILE A 94 2.95 -10.24 -2.49
C ILE A 94 2.03 -10.40 -1.28
N TYR A 95 1.78 -9.31 -0.56
CA TYR A 95 0.83 -9.24 0.55
C TYR A 95 -0.46 -8.60 0.08
N ALA A 96 -1.59 -9.27 0.29
CA ALA A 96 -2.90 -8.76 -0.10
C ALA A 96 -3.92 -8.82 1.04
N ASP A 97 -4.88 -7.89 1.04
CA ASP A 97 -5.98 -7.88 2.00
C ASP A 97 -7.08 -8.88 1.62
N SER A 98 -8.03 -9.05 2.53
CA SER A 98 -9.17 -9.98 2.41
C SER A 98 -10.09 -9.71 1.22
N GLU A 99 -10.11 -8.52 0.70
CA GLU A 99 -10.90 -8.17 -0.48
C GLU A 99 -10.40 -8.86 -1.77
N TYR A 100 -9.14 -9.32 -1.78
CA TYR A 100 -8.53 -10.01 -2.91
C TYR A 100 -8.65 -11.54 -2.85
N THR A 101 -9.52 -12.09 -2.03
CA THR A 101 -9.58 -13.52 -1.73
C THR A 101 -10.43 -14.39 -2.68
N GLY A 102 -10.57 -13.99 -3.91
CA GLY A 102 -11.12 -14.87 -4.93
C GLY A 102 -10.18 -16.05 -5.23
N GLU A 103 -10.64 -17.28 -5.06
CA GLU A 103 -9.83 -18.50 -5.28
C GLU A 103 -9.11 -18.49 -6.63
N LYS A 104 -9.79 -18.12 -7.70
CA LYS A 104 -9.22 -18.04 -9.05
C LYS A 104 -8.04 -17.08 -9.16
N GLN A 105 -7.95 -16.09 -8.29
CA GLN A 105 -6.99 -15.02 -8.38
C GLN A 105 -5.69 -15.34 -7.69
N LEU A 106 -5.78 -15.97 -6.51
CA LEU A 106 -4.66 -16.57 -5.84
C LEU A 106 -3.94 -17.54 -6.78
N ILE A 107 -4.74 -18.39 -7.43
CA ILE A 107 -4.29 -19.39 -8.38
C ILE A 107 -3.54 -18.74 -9.55
N TYR A 108 -4.09 -17.68 -10.12
CA TYR A 108 -3.47 -17.01 -11.27
C TYR A 108 -2.14 -16.32 -10.92
N LEU A 109 -2.05 -15.68 -9.77
CA LEU A 109 -0.80 -15.07 -9.31
C LEU A 109 0.28 -16.12 -9.10
N VAL A 110 -0.06 -17.22 -8.41
CA VAL A 110 0.86 -18.30 -8.09
C VAL A 110 1.30 -19.10 -9.33
N ILE A 111 0.40 -19.32 -10.30
CA ILE A 111 0.74 -20.11 -11.49
C ILE A 111 1.60 -19.33 -12.47
N ARG A 112 1.31 -18.05 -12.67
CA ARG A 112 1.95 -17.28 -13.75
C ARG A 112 3.23 -16.59 -13.34
N SER A 113 3.38 -16.24 -12.08
CA SER A 113 4.55 -15.47 -11.63
C SER A 113 5.54 -16.26 -10.78
N ASP A 114 5.18 -17.48 -10.37
CA ASP A 114 5.91 -18.26 -9.36
C ASP A 114 6.19 -17.46 -8.06
N THR A 115 5.55 -16.32 -7.93
CA THR A 115 5.70 -15.39 -6.82
C THR A 115 4.93 -15.89 -5.61
N ASN A 116 5.51 -15.76 -4.44
CA ASN A 116 4.83 -16.11 -3.20
C ASN A 116 3.76 -15.08 -2.86
N VAL A 117 2.69 -15.56 -2.25
CA VAL A 117 1.56 -14.72 -1.84
C VAL A 117 1.13 -15.06 -0.43
N THR A 118 1.01 -14.05 0.41
CA THR A 118 0.38 -14.15 1.73
C THR A 118 -0.78 -13.16 1.85
N MET A 119 -1.94 -13.65 2.29
CA MET A 119 -3.15 -12.82 2.36
C MET A 119 -4.04 -13.15 3.54
N CYS A 120 -4.80 -12.16 3.99
CA CYS A 120 -5.96 -12.37 4.84
C CYS A 120 -7.10 -12.95 3.98
N LEU A 121 -7.86 -13.91 4.49
CA LEU A 121 -8.89 -14.62 3.74
C LEU A 121 -10.30 -14.20 4.21
N LYS A 122 -11.11 -13.73 3.26
CA LYS A 122 -12.52 -13.41 3.53
C LYS A 122 -13.33 -14.68 3.75
N GLN A 123 -14.25 -14.64 4.69
CA GLN A 123 -15.11 -15.77 4.98
C GLN A 123 -16.02 -16.10 3.78
N ASN A 124 -15.87 -17.31 3.25
CA ASN A 124 -16.74 -17.93 2.27
C ASN A 124 -16.99 -19.39 2.68
N PRO A 125 -17.89 -20.15 2.05
CA PRO A 125 -18.19 -21.53 2.47
C PRO A 125 -16.96 -22.44 2.53
N LYS A 126 -16.02 -22.30 1.59
CA LYS A 126 -14.77 -23.08 1.57
C LYS A 126 -13.84 -22.72 2.73
N ILE A 127 -13.61 -21.40 2.94
CA ILE A 127 -12.78 -20.90 4.05
C ILE A 127 -13.41 -21.26 5.40
N LYS A 128 -14.74 -21.20 5.51
CA LYS A 128 -15.47 -21.61 6.72
C LYS A 128 -15.23 -23.08 7.03
N ARG A 129 -15.32 -23.97 6.03
CA ARG A 129 -15.03 -25.39 6.19
C ARG A 129 -13.57 -25.62 6.63
N TRP A 130 -12.60 -25.03 5.97
CA TRP A 130 -11.18 -25.15 6.36
C TRP A 130 -10.92 -24.65 7.77
N ARG A 131 -11.57 -23.55 8.16
CA ARG A 131 -11.48 -23.02 9.52
C ARG A 131 -12.01 -24.04 10.55
N GLU A 132 -13.19 -24.60 10.32
CA GLU A 132 -13.80 -25.58 11.21
C GLU A 132 -12.95 -26.84 11.33
N GLU A 133 -12.42 -27.34 10.22
CA GLU A 133 -11.48 -28.47 10.20
C GLU A 133 -10.20 -28.19 10.98
N THR A 134 -9.61 -27.00 10.79
CA THR A 134 -8.39 -26.58 11.50
C THR A 134 -8.63 -26.46 13.00
N ILE A 135 -9.73 -25.85 13.40
CA ILE A 135 -10.13 -25.70 14.81
C ILE A 135 -10.35 -27.10 15.43
N LYS A 136 -11.02 -28.00 14.74
CA LYS A 136 -11.29 -29.35 15.22
C LYS A 136 -10.03 -30.20 15.45
N LYS A 137 -8.99 -29.99 14.65
CA LYS A 137 -7.69 -30.65 14.83
C LYS A 137 -7.00 -30.23 16.13
N GLY A 138 -7.30 -29.04 16.66
CA GLY A 138 -6.91 -28.60 18.00
C GLY A 138 -5.40 -28.37 18.21
N GLN A 139 -4.61 -28.28 17.16
CA GLN A 139 -3.16 -28.03 17.24
C GLN A 139 -2.86 -26.54 17.38
N TRP A 140 -3.20 -26.00 18.55
CA TRP A 140 -3.05 -24.58 18.82
C TRP A 140 -1.65 -24.26 19.34
N GLN A 141 -1.12 -23.12 18.92
CA GLN A 141 0.10 -22.48 19.41
C GLN A 141 -0.23 -21.08 19.91
N GLU A 142 0.37 -20.65 20.99
CA GLU A 142 0.24 -19.26 21.45
C GLU A 142 0.88 -18.28 20.47
N TYR A 143 0.23 -17.13 20.28
CA TYR A 143 0.67 -16.06 19.39
C TYR A 143 0.47 -14.69 20.05
N GLY A 144 1.48 -14.25 20.81
CA GLY A 144 1.35 -13.10 21.72
C GLY A 144 0.44 -13.43 22.91
N GLU A 145 0.04 -12.41 23.65
CA GLU A 145 -0.71 -12.58 24.91
C GLU A 145 -2.20 -12.90 24.69
N GLN A 146 -2.79 -12.38 23.61
CA GLN A 146 -4.24 -12.40 23.38
C GLN A 146 -4.68 -13.32 22.25
N TYR A 147 -3.75 -14.00 21.59
CA TYR A 147 -4.07 -14.78 20.41
C TYR A 147 -3.46 -16.18 20.48
N ARG A 148 -4.13 -17.11 19.81
CA ARG A 148 -3.60 -18.42 19.47
C ARG A 148 -3.77 -18.68 17.98
N ILE A 149 -2.91 -19.53 17.43
CA ILE A 149 -2.90 -19.86 16.01
C ILE A 149 -2.95 -21.37 15.82
N ALA A 150 -3.68 -21.79 14.80
CA ALA A 150 -3.65 -23.17 14.32
C ALA A 150 -3.51 -23.16 12.81
N SER A 151 -2.93 -24.18 12.21
CA SER A 151 -2.74 -24.26 10.77
C SER A 151 -2.90 -25.66 10.21
N GLN A 152 -3.17 -25.72 8.93
CA GLN A 152 -3.11 -26.92 8.12
C GLN A 152 -2.66 -26.58 6.71
N ASP A 153 -2.03 -27.55 6.04
CA ASP A 153 -1.78 -27.43 4.61
C ASP A 153 -2.99 -27.96 3.84
N VAL A 154 -3.42 -27.18 2.87
CA VAL A 154 -4.50 -27.53 1.96
C VAL A 154 -3.97 -27.55 0.54
N VAL A 155 -4.49 -28.42 -0.30
CA VAL A 155 -4.13 -28.45 -1.71
C VAL A 155 -5.19 -27.68 -2.49
N LEU A 156 -4.74 -26.70 -3.29
CA LEU A 156 -5.61 -25.97 -4.20
C LEU A 156 -5.94 -26.87 -5.38
N ALA A 157 -7.22 -27.23 -5.53
CA ALA A 157 -7.68 -28.24 -6.48
C ALA A 157 -7.29 -27.94 -7.93
N GLU A 158 -7.27 -26.66 -8.31
CA GLU A 158 -7.00 -26.21 -9.67
C GLU A 158 -5.51 -26.25 -10.04
N THR A 159 -4.61 -26.25 -9.07
CA THR A 159 -3.16 -26.18 -9.31
C THR A 159 -2.38 -27.36 -8.79
N GLY A 160 -2.98 -28.14 -7.88
CA GLY A 160 -2.26 -29.13 -7.11
C GLY A 160 -1.20 -28.56 -6.15
N LYS A 161 -1.04 -27.22 -6.08
CA LYS A 161 -0.07 -26.59 -5.18
C LYS A 161 -0.58 -26.60 -3.75
N ALA A 162 0.32 -26.88 -2.81
CA ALA A 162 0.04 -26.78 -1.38
C ALA A 162 -0.04 -25.32 -0.96
N PHE A 163 -0.92 -25.04 0.00
CA PHE A 163 -1.19 -23.73 0.51
C PHE A 163 -1.38 -23.80 2.03
N ARG A 164 -0.62 -23.03 2.79
CA ARG A 164 -0.72 -22.99 4.25
C ARG A 164 -1.91 -22.16 4.66
N PHE A 165 -2.91 -22.81 5.24
CA PHE A 165 -4.08 -22.15 5.83
C PHE A 165 -3.86 -21.98 7.33
N ILE A 166 -4.09 -20.75 7.84
CA ILE A 166 -3.84 -20.38 9.23
C ILE A 166 -5.11 -19.76 9.82
N VAL A 167 -5.49 -20.20 11.00
CA VAL A 167 -6.54 -19.59 11.82
C VAL A 167 -5.87 -18.88 12.98
N LYS A 168 -6.07 -17.56 13.09
CA LYS A 168 -5.71 -16.76 14.25
C LYS A 168 -6.96 -16.48 15.04
N GLN A 169 -6.99 -16.84 16.32
CA GLN A 169 -8.12 -16.66 17.22
C GLN A 169 -7.74 -15.80 18.41
N ASN A 170 -8.58 -14.83 18.72
CA ASN A 170 -8.49 -14.09 19.98
C ASN A 170 -8.95 -15.02 21.11
N THR A 171 -8.19 -15.12 22.20
CA THR A 171 -8.45 -16.05 23.30
C THR A 171 -9.60 -15.58 24.21
N GLU A 172 -9.89 -14.28 24.25
CA GLU A 172 -10.94 -13.69 25.07
C GLU A 172 -12.29 -13.64 24.32
N THR A 173 -12.27 -13.13 23.07
CA THR A 173 -13.52 -12.92 22.30
C THR A 173 -13.89 -14.10 21.42
N ALA A 174 -13.00 -15.07 21.27
CA ALA A 174 -13.11 -16.18 20.31
C ALA A 174 -13.23 -15.75 18.84
N GLU A 175 -13.06 -14.48 18.52
CA GLU A 175 -13.01 -14.00 17.15
C GLU A 175 -11.90 -14.66 16.35
N THR A 176 -12.19 -15.02 15.11
CA THR A 176 -11.21 -15.67 14.23
C THR A 176 -10.96 -14.87 12.98
N ARG A 177 -9.67 -14.79 12.59
CA ARG A 177 -9.23 -14.34 11.25
C ARG A 177 -8.47 -15.47 10.58
N CYS A 178 -8.71 -15.63 9.29
CA CYS A 178 -8.07 -16.66 8.48
C CYS A 178 -7.04 -16.02 7.55
N PHE A 179 -5.90 -16.69 7.42
CA PHE A 179 -4.82 -16.28 6.53
C PHE A 179 -4.43 -17.47 5.65
N GLY A 180 -3.80 -17.15 4.55
CA GLY A 180 -3.28 -18.15 3.66
C GLY A 180 -1.98 -17.71 3.04
N SER A 181 -1.07 -18.67 2.82
CA SER A 181 0.23 -18.42 2.23
C SER A 181 0.68 -19.58 1.35
N THR A 182 1.42 -19.24 0.31
CA THR A 182 2.13 -20.23 -0.51
C THR A 182 3.40 -20.75 0.14
N HIS A 183 3.88 -20.10 1.21
CA HIS A 183 5.02 -20.55 2.00
C HIS A 183 4.65 -21.72 2.93
N VAL A 184 4.62 -22.94 2.41
CA VAL A 184 4.33 -24.12 3.22
C VAL A 184 5.49 -24.55 4.12
N ASP A 185 6.71 -24.11 3.81
CA ASP A 185 7.91 -24.41 4.60
C ASP A 185 8.10 -23.47 5.82
N TYR A 186 7.37 -22.35 5.84
CA TYR A 186 7.45 -21.41 6.96
C TYR A 186 6.51 -21.81 8.08
N SER A 187 6.91 -21.55 9.33
CA SER A 187 6.01 -21.71 10.46
C SER A 187 4.84 -20.74 10.37
N PRO A 188 3.65 -21.09 10.89
CA PRO A 188 2.48 -20.21 10.89
C PRO A 188 2.77 -18.86 11.55
N ARG A 189 3.59 -18.84 12.62
CA ARG A 189 4.04 -17.63 13.29
C ARG A 189 4.82 -16.74 12.33
N ARG A 190 5.82 -17.29 11.63
CA ARG A 190 6.64 -16.54 10.68
C ARG A 190 5.81 -15.91 9.57
N ILE A 191 4.82 -16.65 9.04
CA ILE A 191 3.91 -16.14 8.00
C ILE A 191 3.10 -14.94 8.52
N LEU A 192 2.55 -15.05 9.74
CA LEU A 192 1.78 -13.95 10.32
C LEU A 192 2.63 -12.74 10.68
N ASP A 193 3.87 -12.96 11.12
CA ASP A 193 4.82 -11.89 11.40
C ASP A 193 5.23 -11.18 10.11
N SER A 194 5.48 -11.92 9.01
CA SER A 194 5.72 -11.34 7.69
C SER A 194 4.52 -10.56 7.17
N TYR A 195 3.30 -11.06 7.37
CA TYR A 195 2.09 -10.37 6.92
C TYR A 195 1.92 -8.96 7.54
N ARG A 196 2.54 -8.70 8.69
CA ARG A 196 2.56 -7.36 9.31
C ARG A 196 3.26 -6.32 8.43
N ILE A 197 4.15 -6.76 7.55
CA ILE A 197 4.85 -5.91 6.57
C ILE A 197 3.85 -5.27 5.57
N ARG A 198 2.62 -5.79 5.47
CA ARG A 198 1.56 -5.14 4.70
C ARG A 198 1.06 -3.82 5.32
N TRP A 199 1.15 -3.67 6.65
CA TRP A 199 0.60 -2.50 7.37
C TRP A 199 1.05 -1.12 6.84
N PRO A 200 2.29 -0.92 6.40
CA PRO A 200 2.75 0.34 5.81
C PRO A 200 1.87 0.86 4.67
N VAL A 201 1.22 0.00 3.87
CA VAL A 201 0.34 0.48 2.80
C VAL A 201 -0.88 1.23 3.36
N GLU A 202 -1.45 0.79 4.48
CA GLU A 202 -2.60 1.47 5.10
C GLU A 202 -2.22 2.86 5.61
N THR A 203 -1.06 2.98 6.27
CA THR A 203 -0.52 4.27 6.71
C THR A 203 -0.10 5.14 5.53
N GLY A 204 0.45 4.54 4.47
CA GLY A 204 0.77 5.21 3.22
C GLY A 204 -0.46 5.78 2.52
N ILE A 205 -1.54 5.01 2.42
CA ILE A 205 -2.82 5.49 1.86
C ILE A 205 -3.36 6.66 2.69
N LYS A 206 -3.31 6.56 4.02
CA LYS A 206 -3.71 7.65 4.90
C LYS A 206 -2.89 8.92 4.63
N ASP A 207 -1.60 8.78 4.48
CA ASP A 207 -0.71 9.90 4.14
C ASP A 207 -1.06 10.50 2.76
N LEU A 208 -1.32 9.66 1.74
CA LEU A 208 -1.75 10.13 0.42
C LEU A 208 -3.07 10.92 0.49
N VAL A 209 -4.01 10.51 1.34
CA VAL A 209 -5.28 11.21 1.54
C VAL A 209 -5.08 12.54 2.28
N GLU A 210 -4.35 12.52 3.39
CA GLU A 210 -4.21 13.67 4.29
C GLU A 210 -3.23 14.71 3.75
N ASN A 211 -2.14 14.27 3.12
CA ASN A 211 -1.04 15.13 2.73
C ASN A 211 -0.91 15.38 1.23
N TYR A 212 -1.43 14.50 0.40
CA TYR A 212 -1.36 14.63 -1.06
C TYR A 212 -2.71 14.78 -1.73
N PHE A 213 -3.78 14.90 -0.92
CA PHE A 213 -5.16 15.15 -1.41
C PHE A 213 -5.69 14.08 -2.38
N LEU A 214 -5.37 12.83 -2.14
CA LEU A 214 -5.78 11.71 -3.00
C LEU A 214 -7.29 11.72 -3.30
N ASN A 215 -8.11 12.08 -2.32
CA ASN A 215 -9.58 12.10 -2.41
C ASN A 215 -10.15 13.41 -3.00
N ASN A 216 -9.30 14.28 -3.54
CA ASN A 216 -9.75 15.58 -4.07
C ASN A 216 -9.40 15.75 -5.54
N PRO A 217 -9.86 14.86 -6.44
CA PRO A 217 -9.61 15.02 -7.87
C PRO A 217 -10.29 16.30 -8.39
N PRO A 218 -9.70 16.99 -9.38
CA PRO A 218 -10.23 18.26 -9.92
C PRO A 218 -11.47 18.07 -10.79
N GLY A 219 -12.03 16.88 -10.83
CA GLY A 219 -13.22 16.55 -11.60
C GLY A 219 -13.60 15.09 -11.40
N THR A 220 -14.70 14.70 -12.03
CA THR A 220 -15.35 13.40 -11.80
C THR A 220 -15.23 12.44 -12.99
N SER A 221 -14.71 12.89 -14.14
CA SER A 221 -14.50 11.95 -15.25
C SER A 221 -13.34 11.00 -14.94
N PRO A 222 -13.42 9.73 -15.36
CA PRO A 222 -12.39 8.73 -15.13
C PRO A 222 -10.98 9.21 -15.48
N GLU A 223 -10.84 9.91 -16.61
CA GLU A 223 -9.54 10.40 -17.09
C GLU A 223 -8.94 11.47 -16.17
N LYS A 224 -9.79 12.36 -15.64
CA LYS A 224 -9.34 13.40 -14.68
C LYS A 224 -8.93 12.79 -13.36
N VAL A 225 -9.71 11.82 -12.88
CA VAL A 225 -9.43 11.12 -11.62
C VAL A 225 -8.15 10.28 -11.75
N GLU A 226 -8.00 9.55 -12.84
CA GLU A 226 -6.78 8.77 -13.11
C GLU A 226 -5.55 9.67 -13.22
N THR A 227 -5.66 10.78 -13.96
CA THR A 227 -4.58 11.78 -14.05
C THR A 227 -4.22 12.33 -12.67
N HIS A 228 -5.21 12.63 -11.83
CA HIS A 228 -4.98 13.09 -10.47
C HIS A 228 -4.22 12.06 -9.64
N TYR A 229 -4.60 10.79 -9.71
CA TYR A 229 -3.91 9.72 -9.00
C TYR A 229 -2.44 9.60 -9.43
N TYR A 230 -2.16 9.71 -10.72
CA TYR A 230 -0.76 9.72 -11.20
C TYR A 230 0.01 10.96 -10.71
N CYS A 231 -0.62 12.13 -10.65
CA CYS A 231 0.00 13.33 -10.09
C CYS A 231 0.34 13.14 -8.59
N VAL A 232 -0.59 12.57 -7.82
CA VAL A 232 -0.37 12.25 -6.40
C VAL A 232 0.78 11.25 -6.23
N MET A 233 0.80 10.19 -7.04
CA MET A 233 1.88 9.20 -7.03
C MET A 233 3.23 9.84 -7.35
N LEU A 234 3.31 10.65 -8.39
CA LEU A 234 4.55 11.34 -8.79
C LEU A 234 5.03 12.30 -7.73
N ALA A 235 4.13 13.07 -7.11
CA ALA A 235 4.47 13.96 -6.01
C ALA A 235 5.05 13.19 -4.82
N ARG A 236 4.45 12.06 -4.45
CA ARG A 236 4.96 11.19 -3.39
C ARG A 236 6.33 10.61 -3.74
N LEU A 237 6.48 10.03 -4.93
CA LEU A 237 7.76 9.48 -5.38
C LEU A 237 8.87 10.51 -5.44
N THR A 238 8.56 11.74 -5.87
CA THR A 238 9.54 12.84 -5.89
C THR A 238 10.03 13.15 -4.48
N ILE A 239 9.12 13.19 -3.51
CA ILE A 239 9.48 13.43 -2.11
C ILE A 239 10.27 12.25 -1.54
N ASP A 240 9.84 11.02 -1.77
CA ASP A 240 10.55 9.83 -1.30
C ASP A 240 11.97 9.74 -1.90
N TYR A 241 12.13 10.07 -3.19
CA TYR A 241 13.44 10.18 -3.82
C TYR A 241 14.30 11.24 -3.14
N PHE A 242 13.74 12.42 -2.97
CA PHE A 242 14.45 13.52 -2.31
C PHE A 242 14.88 13.15 -0.88
N LEU A 243 14.01 12.49 -0.13
CA LEU A 243 14.29 11.99 1.21
C LEU A 243 15.37 10.90 1.20
N SER A 244 15.43 10.03 0.18
CA SER A 244 16.48 9.01 0.06
C SER A 244 17.84 9.66 -0.11
N VAL A 245 17.96 10.68 -0.95
CA VAL A 245 19.18 11.47 -1.15
C VAL A 245 19.58 12.18 0.15
N LEU A 246 18.63 12.73 0.89
CA LEU A 246 18.89 13.39 2.16
C LEU A 246 19.29 12.42 3.28
N ARG A 247 18.81 11.16 3.27
CA ARG A 247 19.22 10.14 4.25
C ARG A 247 20.70 9.79 4.18
N GLU A 248 21.29 9.89 3.01
CA GLU A 248 22.73 9.77 2.82
C GLU A 248 23.50 10.96 3.39
N SER A 249 22.81 12.08 3.64
CA SER A 249 23.32 13.26 4.30
C SER A 249 23.07 13.21 5.82
N LYS A 250 23.66 14.14 6.58
CA LYS A 250 23.63 14.21 8.06
C LYS A 250 22.25 14.43 8.71
N TRP A 251 21.17 14.45 7.95
CA TRP A 251 19.82 14.76 8.42
C TRP A 251 19.13 13.51 8.97
N GLN A 252 18.95 13.36 10.28
CA GLN A 252 18.53 12.09 10.88
C GLN A 252 17.32 12.15 11.83
N SER A 253 16.78 13.34 12.17
CA SER A 253 15.66 13.37 13.12
C SER A 253 14.28 13.37 12.44
N PRO A 254 13.28 12.65 12.96
CA PRO A 254 11.91 12.64 12.42
C PRO A 254 11.25 14.02 12.37
N GLN A 255 11.60 14.91 13.30
CA GLN A 255 11.08 16.29 13.35
C GLN A 255 11.64 17.15 12.23
N GLU A 256 12.92 16.99 11.91
CA GLU A 256 13.56 17.66 10.78
C GLU A 256 12.92 17.23 9.46
N TRP A 257 12.63 15.94 9.31
CA TRP A 257 11.93 15.38 8.15
C TRP A 257 10.56 15.98 7.93
N SER A 258 9.74 16.05 8.98
CA SER A 258 8.41 16.65 8.93
C SER A 258 8.46 18.11 8.46
N CYS A 259 9.45 18.83 8.89
CA CYS A 259 9.61 20.25 8.56
C CYS A 259 10.12 20.46 7.14
N ILE A 260 11.05 19.62 6.67
CA ILE A 260 11.53 19.61 5.28
C ILE A 260 10.38 19.26 4.33
N LEU A 261 9.63 18.21 4.64
CA LEU A 261 8.45 17.81 3.86
C LEU A 261 7.41 18.91 3.79
N SER A 262 7.12 19.58 4.92
CA SER A 262 6.21 20.71 4.95
C SER A 262 6.70 21.88 4.08
N THR A 263 8.00 22.14 4.10
CA THR A 263 8.62 23.22 3.31
C THR A 263 8.58 22.91 1.82
N ILE A 264 8.99 21.70 1.41
CA ILE A 264 8.95 21.25 0.01
C ILE A 264 7.51 21.26 -0.49
N ARG A 265 6.58 20.74 0.30
CA ARG A 265 5.16 20.74 -0.02
C ARG A 265 4.64 22.14 -0.24
N THR A 266 4.95 23.08 0.66
CA THR A 266 4.52 24.47 0.52
C THR A 266 5.12 25.10 -0.73
N ALA A 267 6.38 24.85 -1.05
CA ALA A 267 7.02 25.34 -2.27
C ALA A 267 6.36 24.81 -3.54
N ILE A 268 6.07 23.50 -3.60
CA ILE A 268 5.41 22.85 -4.75
C ILE A 268 3.99 23.39 -4.94
N PHE A 269 3.20 23.46 -3.87
CA PHE A 269 1.79 23.85 -3.96
C PHE A 269 1.56 25.36 -4.04
N SER A 270 2.56 26.18 -3.69
CA SER A 270 2.46 27.63 -3.82
C SER A 270 2.74 28.16 -5.23
N ASN A 271 3.02 27.27 -6.17
CA ASN A 271 3.38 27.62 -7.55
C ASN A 271 4.58 28.59 -7.65
N GLN A 272 5.50 28.49 -6.68
CA GLN A 272 6.72 29.29 -6.66
C GLN A 272 7.85 28.53 -7.35
N ASN A 273 8.52 29.18 -8.28
CA ASN A 273 9.74 28.66 -8.87
C ASN A 273 10.85 28.67 -7.81
N CYS A 274 11.20 27.51 -7.30
CA CYS A 274 12.29 27.37 -6.35
C CYS A 274 13.21 26.22 -6.74
N GLU A 275 14.47 26.36 -6.42
CA GLU A 275 15.50 25.35 -6.56
C GLU A 275 15.92 24.88 -5.17
N LEU A 276 15.92 23.58 -4.97
CA LEU A 276 16.36 22.97 -3.73
C LEU A 276 17.63 22.19 -4.04
N THR A 277 18.75 22.62 -3.44
CA THR A 277 20.06 22.03 -3.65
C THR A 277 20.64 21.53 -2.33
N ILE A 278 21.50 20.53 -2.42
CA ILE A 278 22.35 20.09 -1.32
C ILE A 278 23.77 20.53 -1.66
N ASN A 279 24.39 21.34 -0.82
CA ASN A 279 25.76 21.77 -1.02
C ASN A 279 26.76 20.65 -0.66
N ASP A 280 28.03 20.85 -0.97
CA ASP A 280 29.11 19.87 -0.72
C ASP A 280 29.29 19.52 0.76
N SER A 281 28.81 20.37 1.69
CA SER A 281 28.77 20.09 3.13
C SER A 281 27.56 19.26 3.57
N GLY A 282 26.64 18.95 2.64
CA GLY A 282 25.39 18.23 2.92
C GLY A 282 24.28 19.11 3.50
N ASP A 283 24.43 20.44 3.42
CA ASP A 283 23.38 21.36 3.88
C ASP A 283 22.34 21.60 2.79
N LEU A 284 21.07 21.63 3.20
CA LEU A 284 19.95 21.91 2.32
C LEU A 284 19.85 23.42 2.05
N GLN A 285 19.84 23.80 0.79
CA GLN A 285 19.69 25.19 0.37
C GLN A 285 18.47 25.35 -0.55
N LEU A 286 17.55 26.24 -0.17
CA LEU A 286 16.38 26.60 -0.97
C LEU A 286 16.62 27.98 -1.59
N THR A 287 16.58 28.03 -2.92
CA THR A 287 16.71 29.26 -3.68
C THR A 287 15.40 29.54 -4.43
N TYR A 288 14.82 30.72 -4.23
CA TYR A 288 13.66 31.19 -4.97
C TYR A 288 14.12 31.94 -6.21
N LEU A 289 13.60 31.55 -7.36
CA LEU A 289 13.94 32.18 -8.65
C LEU A 289 13.16 33.48 -8.86
N ASP A 290 11.95 33.56 -8.29
CA ASP A 290 11.04 34.71 -8.46
C ASP A 290 10.84 35.54 -7.19
N GLY A 291 11.65 35.31 -6.14
CA GLY A 291 11.53 35.94 -4.83
C GLY A 291 10.69 35.13 -3.83
N ASP A 292 11.04 35.24 -2.56
CA ASP A 292 10.37 34.50 -1.47
C ASP A 292 9.12 35.24 -0.98
N HIS A 293 8.02 35.11 -1.73
CA HIS A 293 6.76 35.80 -1.41
C HIS A 293 6.03 35.23 -0.19
N LEU A 294 6.36 33.99 0.25
CA LEU A 294 5.69 33.31 1.36
C LEU A 294 6.56 33.17 2.63
N GLY A 295 7.77 33.73 2.63
CA GLY A 295 8.68 33.61 3.76
C GLY A 295 9.17 32.21 4.07
N ILE A 296 9.07 31.28 3.10
CA ILE A 296 9.45 29.87 3.26
C ILE A 296 10.96 29.76 3.55
N LYS A 297 11.77 30.60 2.91
CA LYS A 297 13.22 30.68 3.13
C LYS A 297 13.55 30.99 4.59
N ASN A 298 12.80 31.88 5.23
CA ASN A 298 12.96 32.20 6.63
C ASN A 298 12.64 31.05 7.57
N ASN A 299 11.66 30.21 7.20
CA ASN A 299 11.32 29.04 7.98
C ASN A 299 12.38 27.94 7.87
N LEU A 300 12.94 27.76 6.69
CA LEU A 300 14.05 26.83 6.47
C LEU A 300 15.32 27.30 7.18
N ALA A 301 15.65 28.62 7.09
CA ALA A 301 16.78 29.21 7.78
C ALA A 301 16.71 29.06 9.31
N LYS A 302 15.52 29.29 9.91
CA LYS A 302 15.29 29.06 11.34
C LYS A 302 15.48 27.61 11.77
N LEU A 303 15.17 26.66 10.89
CA LEU A 303 15.41 25.26 11.10
C LEU A 303 16.90 24.91 11.10
N LEU A 304 17.64 25.49 10.15
CA LEU A 304 19.09 25.32 10.00
C LEU A 304 19.86 25.97 11.15
N GLU A 305 19.40 27.14 11.65
CA GLU A 305 20.00 27.84 12.80
C GLU A 305 19.86 27.07 14.12
N LYS A 306 18.78 26.36 14.32
CA LYS A 306 18.59 25.49 15.50
C LYS A 306 19.55 24.30 15.57
N ARG A 307 20.32 24.08 14.52
CA ARG A 307 21.29 22.99 14.39
C ARG A 307 22.73 23.38 14.78
N LYS A 308 23.04 24.66 14.81
CA LYS A 308 24.32 25.19 15.32
C LYS A 308 24.29 25.27 16.83
#